data_5832cf230092a3bd61f97f6a98819c94
#
_entry.id   5832cf230092a3bd61f97f6a98819c94
#
_cell.length_a   1.000
_cell.length_b   1.000
_cell.length_c   1.000
_cell.angle_alpha   90.00
_cell.angle_beta   90.00
_cell.angle_gamma   90.00
#
_symmetry.space_group_name_H-M   'P 1'
#
loop_
_entity.id
_entity.type
_entity.pdbx_description
1 polymer ?
#
loop_
_entity_poly.entity_id
_entity_poly.type
_entity_poly.pdbx_seq_one_letter_code
_entity_poly.pdbx_strand_id
1 'polypeptide(L)'
;MVRKILLTEYVEIVSSCKNYKLYESKGYTIPKYWDKEHYRFLTKRGTKIKVRVSDLPKGSHAKVEVACDYCGKIKEIAYRDYLKNHDEELGDCCVKCRPIKYEHTMLEKYGVKNSSLMPDTKAKIIATNREKYGCDWQMQSPLVQEKSRKTMLERYGYEHALQVDEFLDKCMNTKYEN
;
A
#
# COMPACT_ATOMS: atom_id res chain seq x y z
N MET A 1 -17.68 -17.25 12.62
CA MET A 1 -17.69 -15.90 13.22
C MET A 1 -17.09 -14.94 12.20
N VAL A 2 -17.92 -14.03 11.66
CA VAL A 2 -17.42 -12.97 10.75
C VAL A 2 -16.54 -12.04 11.59
N ARG A 3 -15.22 -11.99 11.31
CA ARG A 3 -14.31 -11.07 12.02
C ARG A 3 -14.69 -9.64 11.64
N LYS A 4 -15.02 -8.81 12.63
CA LYS A 4 -15.30 -7.39 12.42
C LYS A 4 -13.94 -6.68 12.21
N ILE A 5 -13.54 -6.55 10.96
CA ILE A 5 -12.24 -5.99 10.55
C ILE A 5 -12.21 -4.48 10.78
N LEU A 6 -13.31 -3.79 10.46
CA LEU A 6 -13.50 -2.37 10.74
C LEU A 6 -13.97 -2.20 12.18
N LEU A 7 -13.11 -1.69 13.04
CA LEU A 7 -13.36 -1.56 14.48
C LEU A 7 -14.11 -0.27 14.83
N THR A 8 -13.90 0.79 14.05
CA THR A 8 -14.53 2.09 14.27
C THR A 8 -15.97 2.08 13.77
N GLU A 9 -16.91 2.39 14.63
CA GLU A 9 -18.32 2.52 14.27
C GLU A 9 -18.72 3.95 13.96
N TYR A 10 -18.16 4.92 14.70
CA TYR A 10 -18.44 6.34 14.58
C TYR A 10 -17.16 7.14 14.47
N VAL A 11 -17.19 8.21 13.68
CA VAL A 11 -16.09 9.17 13.53
C VAL A 11 -16.59 10.60 13.70
N GLU A 12 -15.74 11.47 14.21
CA GLU A 12 -15.97 12.92 14.15
C GLU A 12 -15.50 13.46 12.81
N ILE A 13 -16.36 14.19 12.14
CA ILE A 13 -16.04 14.89 10.90
C ILE A 13 -16.35 16.38 11.04
N VAL A 14 -15.66 17.20 10.26
CA VAL A 14 -15.95 18.63 10.16
C VAL A 14 -16.99 18.85 9.09
N SER A 15 -18.10 19.49 9.47
CA SER A 15 -19.14 19.90 8.54
C SER A 15 -18.64 21.06 7.67
N SER A 16 -18.93 21.00 6.38
CA SER A 16 -18.55 22.02 5.39
C SER A 16 -19.70 22.28 4.41
N CYS A 17 -19.61 23.36 3.65
CA CYS A 17 -20.58 23.68 2.59
C CYS A 17 -20.68 22.59 1.50
N LYS A 18 -19.69 21.68 1.40
CA LYS A 18 -19.68 20.62 0.40
C LYS A 18 -20.35 19.33 0.89
N ASN A 19 -20.36 19.07 2.20
CA ASN A 19 -20.80 17.78 2.75
C ASN A 19 -22.06 17.86 3.64
N TYR A 20 -22.49 19.06 4.07
CA TYR A 20 -23.61 19.18 5.01
C TYR A 20 -24.91 18.59 4.47
N LYS A 21 -25.23 18.81 3.18
CA LYS A 21 -26.46 18.28 2.55
C LYS A 21 -26.51 16.75 2.58
N LEU A 22 -25.36 16.10 2.37
CA LEU A 22 -25.25 14.65 2.44
C LEU A 22 -25.59 14.13 3.83
N TYR A 23 -25.10 14.79 4.89
CA TYR A 23 -25.36 14.33 6.25
C TYR A 23 -26.76 14.69 6.73
N GLU A 24 -27.31 15.83 6.31
CA GLU A 24 -28.72 16.16 6.57
C GLU A 24 -29.67 15.16 5.92
N SER A 25 -29.41 14.73 4.69
CA SER A 25 -30.23 13.70 4.02
C SER A 25 -30.17 12.34 4.70
N LYS A 26 -29.11 12.08 5.50
CA LYS A 26 -28.96 10.88 6.32
C LYS A 26 -29.46 11.04 7.76
N GLY A 27 -30.13 12.16 8.08
CA GLY A 27 -30.76 12.41 9.37
C GLY A 27 -29.84 13.02 10.43
N TYR A 28 -28.63 13.49 10.08
CA TYR A 28 -27.76 14.17 11.03
C TYR A 28 -28.14 15.64 11.18
N THR A 29 -28.22 16.12 12.42
CA THR A 29 -28.49 17.53 12.72
C THR A 29 -27.23 18.34 12.63
N ILE A 30 -27.21 19.34 11.73
CA ILE A 30 -26.08 20.25 11.57
C ILE A 30 -26.50 21.64 12.03
N PRO A 31 -25.84 22.23 13.06
CA PRO A 31 -26.15 23.57 13.52
C PRO A 31 -26.02 24.61 12.41
N LYS A 32 -27.08 25.40 12.24
CA LYS A 32 -27.13 26.52 11.31
C LYS A 32 -27.29 27.82 12.08
N TYR A 33 -26.76 28.89 11.51
CA TYR A 33 -27.00 30.24 12.00
C TYR A 33 -27.60 31.09 10.89
N TRP A 34 -28.38 32.12 11.29
CA TRP A 34 -28.94 33.05 10.36
C TRP A 34 -27.92 34.11 9.97
N ASP A 35 -27.61 34.22 8.68
CA ASP A 35 -26.79 35.29 8.11
C ASP A 35 -27.68 36.47 7.73
N LYS A 36 -27.61 37.55 8.53
CA LYS A 36 -28.42 38.75 8.35
C LYS A 36 -28.04 39.56 7.11
N GLU A 37 -26.80 39.46 6.65
CA GLU A 37 -26.29 40.22 5.49
C GLU A 37 -26.79 39.60 4.20
N HIS A 38 -26.87 38.29 4.11
CA HIS A 38 -27.32 37.59 2.89
C HIS A 38 -28.69 36.93 3.04
N TYR A 39 -29.42 37.20 4.12
CA TYR A 39 -30.78 36.67 4.38
C TYR A 39 -30.92 35.15 4.16
N ARG A 40 -29.96 34.38 4.68
CA ARG A 40 -29.94 32.92 4.51
C ARG A 40 -29.38 32.21 5.74
N PHE A 41 -29.76 30.91 5.89
CA PHE A 41 -29.15 30.04 6.85
C PHE A 41 -27.81 29.48 6.34
N LEU A 42 -26.78 29.60 7.14
CA LEU A 42 -25.44 29.06 6.87
C LEU A 42 -25.05 28.04 7.94
N THR A 43 -24.32 27.01 7.53
CA THR A 43 -23.69 26.09 8.47
C THR A 43 -22.46 26.74 9.10
N LYS A 44 -22.34 26.65 10.44
CA LYS A 44 -21.17 27.16 11.14
C LYS A 44 -19.93 26.38 10.71
N ARG A 45 -18.94 27.07 10.14
CA ARG A 45 -17.67 26.45 9.75
C ARG A 45 -16.98 25.82 10.94
N GLY A 46 -16.37 24.64 10.73
CA GLY A 46 -15.67 23.94 11.79
C GLY A 46 -16.57 23.15 12.75
N THR A 47 -17.89 23.13 12.57
CA THR A 47 -18.80 22.32 13.36
C THR A 47 -18.43 20.83 13.20
N LYS A 48 -18.12 20.20 14.32
CA LYS A 48 -17.89 18.76 14.38
C LYS A 48 -19.19 18.02 14.57
N ILE A 49 -19.39 16.96 13.81
CA ILE A 49 -20.54 16.04 13.96
C ILE A 49 -20.03 14.62 14.05
N LYS A 50 -20.67 13.80 14.88
CA LYS A 50 -20.40 12.38 15.00
C LYS A 50 -21.27 11.63 14.02
N VAL A 51 -20.65 10.90 13.09
CA VAL A 51 -21.35 10.16 12.04
C VAL A 51 -20.95 8.69 12.05
N ARG A 52 -21.84 7.82 11.59
CA ARG A 52 -21.49 6.41 11.39
C ARG A 52 -20.51 6.29 10.23
N VAL A 53 -19.57 5.35 10.34
CA VAL A 53 -18.58 5.09 9.29
C VAL A 53 -19.24 4.64 7.99
N SER A 54 -20.36 3.88 8.08
CA SER A 54 -21.17 3.48 6.92
C SER A 54 -21.76 4.65 6.13
N ASP A 55 -21.92 5.80 6.77
CA ASP A 55 -22.51 7.00 6.17
C ASP A 55 -21.47 7.94 5.54
N LEU A 56 -20.19 7.62 5.69
CA LEU A 56 -19.12 8.37 5.07
C LEU A 56 -19.15 8.22 3.54
N PRO A 57 -18.87 9.28 2.78
CA PRO A 57 -18.66 9.17 1.35
C PRO A 57 -17.41 8.32 1.05
N LYS A 58 -17.42 7.56 -0.07
CA LYS A 58 -16.32 6.68 -0.48
C LYS A 58 -14.95 7.37 -0.54
N GLY A 59 -14.92 8.69 -0.82
CA GLY A 59 -13.70 9.49 -0.84
C GLY A 59 -13.30 10.10 0.52
N SER A 60 -13.93 9.70 1.63
CA SER A 60 -13.69 10.31 2.95
C SER A 60 -12.26 10.05 3.44
N HIS A 61 -11.65 11.10 3.97
CA HIS A 61 -10.34 11.05 4.65
C HIS A 61 -10.46 10.81 6.17
N ALA A 62 -11.69 10.60 6.68
CA ALA A 62 -11.88 10.28 8.09
C ALA A 62 -11.06 9.05 8.47
N LYS A 63 -10.40 9.10 9.63
CA LYS A 63 -9.57 8.01 10.11
C LYS A 63 -10.42 6.93 10.75
N VAL A 64 -10.13 5.68 10.41
CA VAL A 64 -10.79 4.50 10.94
C VAL A 64 -9.76 3.47 11.39
N GLU A 65 -10.08 2.74 12.44
CA GLU A 65 -9.25 1.64 12.93
C GLU A 65 -9.64 0.34 12.25
N VAL A 66 -8.64 -0.36 11.72
CA VAL A 66 -8.80 -1.62 11.01
C VAL A 66 -7.83 -2.66 11.58
N ALA A 67 -8.34 -3.84 11.88
CA ALA A 67 -7.51 -4.97 12.27
C ALA A 67 -6.92 -5.69 11.05
N CYS A 68 -5.70 -6.17 11.17
CA CYS A 68 -5.07 -7.01 10.15
C CYS A 68 -5.53 -8.46 10.33
N ASP A 69 -6.08 -9.10 9.29
CA ASP A 69 -6.54 -10.48 9.36
C ASP A 69 -5.41 -11.49 9.54
N TYR A 70 -4.20 -11.14 9.13
CA TYR A 70 -3.03 -12.01 9.18
C TYR A 70 -2.31 -12.02 10.54
N CYS A 71 -2.26 -10.88 11.24
CA CYS A 71 -1.51 -10.76 12.49
C CYS A 71 -2.28 -10.08 13.63
N GLY A 72 -3.54 -9.69 13.43
CA GLY A 72 -4.37 -9.03 14.44
C GLY A 72 -3.97 -7.58 14.76
N LYS A 73 -2.88 -7.05 14.21
CA LYS A 73 -2.43 -5.69 14.50
C LYS A 73 -3.44 -4.65 14.03
N ILE A 74 -3.84 -3.76 14.94
CA ILE A 74 -4.71 -2.63 14.63
C ILE A 74 -3.89 -1.51 13.99
N LYS A 75 -4.44 -0.90 12.94
CA LYS A 75 -3.88 0.27 12.25
C LYS A 75 -4.96 1.31 12.02
N GLU A 76 -4.58 2.58 12.06
CA GLU A 76 -5.43 3.69 11.68
C GLU A 76 -5.15 4.08 10.23
N ILE A 77 -6.21 4.12 9.40
CA ILE A 77 -6.12 4.48 7.97
C ILE A 77 -7.28 5.39 7.56
N ALA A 78 -7.15 6.10 6.45
CA ALA A 78 -8.27 6.85 5.90
C ALA A 78 -9.35 5.89 5.35
N TYR A 79 -10.62 6.21 5.55
CA TYR A 79 -11.74 5.37 5.12
C TYR A 79 -11.72 5.05 3.61
N ARG A 80 -11.35 6.03 2.77
CA ARG A 80 -11.18 5.80 1.32
C ARG A 80 -10.12 4.74 1.00
N ASP A 81 -9.03 4.71 1.79
CA ASP A 81 -7.94 3.76 1.58
C ASP A 81 -8.31 2.38 2.12
N TYR A 82 -9.14 2.33 3.20
CA TYR A 82 -9.77 1.10 3.64
C TYR A 82 -10.62 0.49 2.51
N LEU A 83 -11.55 1.27 1.92
CA LEU A 83 -12.41 0.78 0.84
C LEU A 83 -11.65 0.31 -0.41
N LYS A 84 -10.51 0.93 -0.73
CA LYS A 84 -9.67 0.51 -1.87
C LYS A 84 -8.93 -0.80 -1.63
N ASN A 85 -8.54 -1.05 -0.39
CA ASN A 85 -7.68 -2.18 -0.04
C ASN A 85 -8.46 -3.33 0.59
N HIS A 86 -9.74 -3.09 0.91
CA HIS A 86 -10.62 -4.09 1.48
C HIS A 86 -10.90 -5.21 0.47
N ASP A 87 -10.72 -6.43 0.92
CA ASP A 87 -10.94 -7.63 0.15
C ASP A 87 -11.71 -8.63 1.02
N GLU A 88 -12.91 -8.95 0.60
CA GLU A 88 -13.81 -9.83 1.37
C GLU A 88 -13.32 -11.28 1.42
N GLU A 89 -12.63 -11.74 0.39
CA GLU A 89 -12.12 -13.10 0.27
C GLU A 89 -10.76 -13.27 0.96
N LEU A 90 -9.80 -12.39 0.63
CA LEU A 90 -8.41 -12.47 1.08
C LEU A 90 -8.12 -11.65 2.35
N GLY A 91 -9.12 -10.90 2.84
CA GLY A 91 -9.01 -10.09 4.04
C GLY A 91 -8.12 -8.85 3.90
N ASP A 92 -8.00 -8.10 4.99
CA ASP A 92 -7.20 -6.88 5.08
C ASP A 92 -5.84 -7.14 5.73
N CYS A 93 -4.78 -6.58 5.17
CA CYS A 93 -3.43 -6.78 5.70
C CYS A 93 -2.76 -5.46 6.11
N CYS A 94 -1.89 -5.52 7.12
CA CYS A 94 -0.94 -4.46 7.43
C CYS A 94 0.26 -4.50 6.46
N VAL A 95 1.11 -3.45 6.51
CA VAL A 95 2.29 -3.37 5.63
C VAL A 95 3.20 -4.58 5.77
N LYS A 96 3.41 -5.08 7.00
CA LYS A 96 4.27 -6.26 7.27
C LYS A 96 3.69 -7.54 6.68
N CYS A 97 2.36 -7.69 6.66
CA CYS A 97 1.69 -8.89 6.15
C CYS A 97 1.35 -8.80 4.64
N ARG A 98 1.65 -7.67 3.99
CA ARG A 98 1.41 -7.50 2.54
C ARG A 98 2.06 -8.60 1.68
N PRO A 99 3.31 -9.03 1.92
CA PRO A 99 3.91 -10.13 1.16
C PRO A 99 3.12 -11.43 1.27
N ILE A 100 2.59 -11.75 2.46
CA ILE A 100 1.78 -12.95 2.70
C ILE A 100 0.47 -12.88 1.90
N LYS A 101 -0.24 -11.74 1.99
CA LYS A 101 -1.46 -11.53 1.18
C LYS A 101 -1.18 -11.63 -0.31
N TYR A 102 -0.07 -11.04 -0.78
CA TYR A 102 0.33 -11.11 -2.18
C TYR A 102 0.58 -12.56 -2.63
N GLU A 103 1.31 -13.35 -1.84
CA GLU A 103 1.57 -14.76 -2.14
C GLU A 103 0.26 -15.56 -2.22
N HIS A 104 -0.67 -15.38 -1.26
CA HIS A 104 -1.99 -16.01 -1.28
C HIS A 104 -2.77 -15.63 -2.56
N THR A 105 -2.81 -14.33 -2.88
CA THR A 105 -3.50 -13.85 -4.10
C THR A 105 -2.90 -14.48 -5.36
N MET A 106 -1.57 -14.59 -5.44
CA MET A 106 -0.90 -15.16 -6.59
C MET A 106 -1.13 -16.66 -6.72
N LEU A 107 -1.11 -17.39 -5.60
CA LEU A 107 -1.42 -18.81 -5.56
C LEU A 107 -2.86 -19.08 -5.97
N GLU A 108 -3.82 -18.32 -5.43
CA GLU A 108 -5.25 -18.51 -5.71
C GLU A 108 -5.62 -18.17 -7.16
N LYS A 109 -5.12 -17.05 -7.68
CA LYS A 109 -5.49 -16.57 -9.03
C LYS A 109 -4.67 -17.20 -10.16
N TYR A 110 -3.41 -17.56 -9.89
CA TYR A 110 -2.47 -17.95 -10.94
C TYR A 110 -1.71 -19.25 -10.64
N GLY A 111 -1.93 -19.88 -9.47
CA GLY A 111 -1.26 -21.11 -9.09
C GLY A 111 0.25 -20.96 -8.84
N VAL A 112 0.78 -19.75 -8.72
CA VAL A 112 2.21 -19.46 -8.50
C VAL A 112 2.40 -18.50 -7.33
N LYS A 113 3.55 -18.59 -6.63
CA LYS A 113 3.83 -17.75 -5.46
C LYS A 113 4.08 -16.27 -5.79
N ASN A 114 4.59 -15.98 -6.98
CA ASN A 114 4.83 -14.62 -7.44
C ASN A 114 4.75 -14.52 -8.97
N SER A 115 4.59 -13.29 -9.48
CA SER A 115 4.41 -13.03 -10.91
C SER A 115 5.63 -13.41 -11.76
N SER A 116 6.85 -13.42 -11.21
CA SER A 116 8.05 -13.79 -11.96
C SER A 116 8.11 -15.27 -12.32
N LEU A 117 7.34 -16.11 -11.62
CA LEU A 117 7.23 -17.54 -11.91
C LEU A 117 6.23 -17.86 -13.02
N MET A 118 5.43 -16.88 -13.45
CA MET A 118 4.48 -17.07 -14.54
C MET A 118 5.24 -17.29 -15.87
N PRO A 119 4.88 -18.33 -16.67
CA PRO A 119 5.55 -18.63 -17.94
C PRO A 119 5.59 -17.44 -18.90
N ASP A 120 4.48 -16.73 -19.05
CA ASP A 120 4.39 -15.55 -19.92
C ASP A 120 5.29 -14.41 -19.46
N THR A 121 5.43 -14.21 -18.16
CA THR A 121 6.31 -13.18 -17.60
C THR A 121 7.77 -13.53 -17.85
N LYS A 122 8.16 -14.80 -17.65
CA LYS A 122 9.50 -15.28 -17.99
C LYS A 122 9.82 -15.10 -19.47
N ALA A 123 8.91 -15.50 -20.34
CA ALA A 123 9.09 -15.35 -21.78
C ALA A 123 9.30 -13.88 -22.18
N LYS A 124 8.50 -12.95 -21.63
CA LYS A 124 8.65 -11.50 -21.86
C LYS A 124 9.98 -10.96 -21.35
N ILE A 125 10.44 -11.39 -20.16
CA ILE A 125 11.73 -11.00 -19.63
C ILE A 125 12.87 -11.48 -20.54
N ILE A 126 12.86 -12.74 -20.95
CA ILE A 126 13.86 -13.32 -21.86
C ILE A 126 13.86 -12.59 -23.22
N ALA A 127 12.69 -12.35 -23.81
CA ALA A 127 12.57 -11.62 -25.07
C ALA A 127 13.17 -10.20 -24.96
N THR A 128 12.82 -9.47 -23.90
CA THR A 128 13.36 -8.13 -23.64
C THR A 128 14.88 -8.15 -23.40
N ASN A 129 15.39 -9.15 -22.69
CA ASN A 129 16.83 -9.29 -22.48
C ASN A 129 17.58 -9.64 -23.77
N ARG A 130 17.05 -10.51 -24.58
CA ARG A 130 17.62 -10.84 -25.91
C ARG A 130 17.69 -9.62 -26.82
N GLU A 131 16.62 -8.82 -26.85
CA GLU A 131 16.57 -7.58 -27.63
C GLU A 131 17.59 -6.56 -27.17
N LYS A 132 17.72 -6.36 -25.85
CA LYS A 132 18.60 -5.30 -25.27
C LYS A 132 20.04 -5.71 -25.10
N TYR A 133 20.29 -6.97 -24.77
CA TYR A 133 21.59 -7.45 -24.31
C TYR A 133 22.12 -8.63 -25.11
N GLY A 134 21.34 -9.18 -26.04
CA GLY A 134 21.72 -10.34 -26.87
C GLY A 134 21.79 -11.67 -26.10
N CYS A 135 21.25 -11.75 -24.89
CA CYS A 135 21.29 -12.93 -24.02
C CYS A 135 20.02 -13.07 -23.19
N ASP A 136 19.77 -14.25 -22.62
CA ASP A 136 18.55 -14.54 -21.85
C ASP A 136 18.50 -13.80 -20.50
N TRP A 137 19.65 -13.59 -19.88
CA TRP A 137 19.78 -12.95 -18.58
C TRP A 137 20.76 -11.79 -18.67
N GLN A 138 20.36 -10.64 -18.18
CA GLN A 138 21.13 -9.39 -18.24
C GLN A 138 22.60 -9.56 -17.78
N MET A 139 22.85 -10.34 -16.72
CA MET A 139 24.20 -10.56 -16.18
C MET A 139 25.11 -11.45 -17.08
N GLN A 140 24.56 -12.10 -18.10
CA GLN A 140 25.35 -12.83 -19.09
C GLN A 140 25.96 -11.91 -20.15
N SER A 141 25.48 -10.68 -20.27
CA SER A 141 25.98 -9.72 -21.24
C SER A 141 27.36 -9.20 -20.85
N PRO A 142 28.39 -9.29 -21.72
CA PRO A 142 29.71 -8.72 -21.47
C PRO A 142 29.66 -7.21 -21.18
N LEU A 143 28.80 -6.47 -21.85
CA LEU A 143 28.62 -5.04 -21.64
C LEU A 143 28.12 -4.73 -20.22
N VAL A 144 27.22 -5.53 -19.68
CA VAL A 144 26.70 -5.35 -18.32
C VAL A 144 27.77 -5.73 -17.29
N GLN A 145 28.50 -6.82 -17.52
CA GLN A 145 29.59 -7.24 -16.65
C GLN A 145 30.69 -6.17 -16.60
N GLU A 146 31.09 -5.64 -17.75
CA GLU A 146 32.11 -4.59 -17.84
C GLU A 146 31.67 -3.31 -17.11
N LYS A 147 30.40 -2.87 -17.32
CA LYS A 147 29.83 -1.74 -16.61
C LYS A 147 29.79 -1.95 -15.10
N SER A 148 29.43 -3.16 -14.66
CA SER A 148 29.43 -3.52 -13.24
C SER A 148 30.83 -3.46 -12.64
N ARG A 149 31.82 -4.05 -13.34
CA ARG A 149 33.23 -4.07 -12.94
C ARG A 149 33.77 -2.65 -12.82
N LYS A 150 33.53 -1.81 -13.84
CA LYS A 150 33.93 -0.40 -13.84
C LYS A 150 33.32 0.36 -12.66
N THR A 151 32.02 0.17 -12.39
CA THR A 151 31.35 0.82 -11.26
C THR A 151 31.92 0.37 -9.91
N MET A 152 32.28 -0.91 -9.77
CA MET A 152 32.92 -1.43 -8.56
C MET A 152 34.30 -0.84 -8.36
N LEU A 153 35.11 -0.78 -9.43
CA LEU A 153 36.44 -0.20 -9.41
C LEU A 153 36.40 1.30 -9.04
N GLU A 154 35.47 2.07 -9.64
CA GLU A 154 35.33 3.50 -9.37
C GLU A 154 34.85 3.80 -7.93
N ARG A 155 33.99 2.96 -7.35
CA ARG A 155 33.42 3.21 -6.02
C ARG A 155 34.25 2.65 -4.88
N TYR A 156 34.84 1.48 -5.07
CA TYR A 156 35.46 0.70 -4.00
C TYR A 156 36.92 0.36 -4.27
N GLY A 157 37.47 0.67 -5.47
CA GLY A 157 38.83 0.34 -5.85
C GLY A 157 39.10 -1.14 -6.17
N TYR A 158 38.04 -1.95 -6.28
CA TYR A 158 38.12 -3.38 -6.56
C TYR A 158 37.16 -3.78 -7.69
N GLU A 159 37.53 -4.79 -8.48
CA GLU A 159 36.69 -5.27 -9.60
C GLU A 159 35.47 -6.08 -9.14
N HIS A 160 35.55 -6.73 -7.98
CA HIS A 160 34.50 -7.61 -7.46
C HIS A 160 34.12 -7.27 -6.01
N ALA A 161 32.82 -7.38 -5.69
CA ALA A 161 32.28 -7.05 -4.37
C ALA A 161 32.94 -7.84 -3.21
N LEU A 162 33.30 -9.11 -3.43
CA LEU A 162 33.94 -9.95 -2.41
C LEU A 162 35.43 -9.60 -2.15
N GLN A 163 35.99 -8.67 -2.89
CA GLN A 163 37.34 -8.12 -2.63
C GLN A 163 37.30 -6.95 -1.65
N VAL A 164 36.11 -6.43 -1.35
CA VAL A 164 35.87 -5.37 -0.38
C VAL A 164 35.61 -6.02 0.99
N ASP A 165 36.49 -5.78 1.96
CA ASP A 165 36.45 -6.42 3.29
C ASP A 165 35.09 -6.25 3.96
N GLU A 166 34.50 -5.06 3.91
CA GLU A 166 33.17 -4.78 4.48
C GLU A 166 32.07 -5.69 3.90
N PHE A 167 32.13 -6.00 2.60
CA PHE A 167 31.13 -6.87 1.96
C PHE A 167 31.39 -8.33 2.26
N LEU A 168 32.66 -8.71 2.37
CA LEU A 168 33.06 -10.06 2.78
C LEU A 168 32.59 -10.35 4.19
N ASP A 169 32.82 -9.44 5.14
CA ASP A 169 32.39 -9.56 6.53
C ASP A 169 30.88 -9.66 6.65
N LYS A 170 30.13 -8.83 5.95
CA LYS A 170 28.67 -8.91 5.91
C LYS A 170 28.17 -10.26 5.37
N CYS A 171 28.81 -10.77 4.31
CA CYS A 171 28.48 -12.06 3.72
C CYS A 171 28.73 -13.20 4.69
N MET A 172 29.87 -13.18 5.40
CA MET A 172 30.24 -14.19 6.39
C MET A 172 29.28 -14.17 7.59
N ASN A 173 29.02 -12.98 8.15
CA ASN A 173 28.10 -12.84 9.31
C ASN A 173 26.69 -13.35 9.00
N THR A 174 26.13 -13.01 7.83
CA THR A 174 24.82 -13.51 7.41
C THR A 174 24.78 -15.02 7.25
N LYS A 175 25.89 -15.66 6.90
CA LYS A 175 25.98 -17.12 6.72
C LYS A 175 25.99 -17.87 8.05
N TYR A 176 26.45 -17.23 9.13
CA TYR A 176 26.53 -17.86 10.46
C TYR A 176 25.33 -17.53 11.38
N GLU A 177 24.48 -16.53 11.00
CA GLU A 177 23.26 -16.17 11.76
C GLU A 177 22.01 -16.96 11.32
N ASN A 178 22.07 -17.76 10.25
CA ASN A 178 21.02 -18.65 9.75
C ASN A 178 21.43 -20.13 9.90
#